data_7c401be3c3415c820f5fe4a04fe9f594
#
_entry.id   7c401be3c3415c820f5fe4a04fe9f594
#
_cell.length_a   1.000
_cell.length_b   1.000
_cell.length_c   1.000
_cell.angle_alpha   90.00
_cell.angle_beta   90.00
_cell.angle_gamma   90.00
#
_symmetry.space_group_name_H-M   'P 1'
#
loop_
_entity.id
_entity.type
_entity.pdbx_description
1 polymer ?
#
loop_
_entity_poly.entity_id
_entity_poly.type
_entity_poly.pdbx_seq_one_letter_code
_entity_poly.pdbx_strand_id
1 'polypeptide(L)'
;MIINFLLNCGSCAATVRAIQIRDVDLGGGVVFYRHTKNRKTQVIPLCSPMIAILREYGRYRGGEPTDYLFCTETGTQLTENGLRQSIARYNTRCGVQKTSIHLFCHTFARKYLIDCGGDAFTLQKLLGHSALATTKHYCAIYDADLTKNYDNFSPLAQMKASGAKIKMAARGR
;
A
#
# COMPACT_ATOMS: atom_id res chain seq x y z
N MET A 1 9.35 11.14 4.60
CA MET A 1 9.60 10.24 3.45
C MET A 1 9.13 8.80 3.71
N ILE A 2 9.75 8.03 4.59
CA ILE A 2 9.42 6.60 4.86
C ILE A 2 7.93 6.39 5.17
N ILE A 3 7.31 7.27 5.95
CA ILE A 3 5.87 7.19 6.28
C ILE A 3 5.01 7.25 5.02
N ASN A 4 5.28 8.19 4.11
CA ASN A 4 4.55 8.30 2.84
C ASN A 4 4.73 7.03 2.00
N PHE A 5 5.93 6.46 1.99
CA PHE A 5 6.21 5.22 1.30
C PHE A 5 5.44 4.03 1.90
N LEU A 6 5.40 3.91 3.23
CA LEU A 6 4.61 2.89 3.92
C LEU A 6 3.10 3.01 3.62
N LEU A 7 2.58 4.24 3.56
CA LEU A 7 1.18 4.49 3.22
C LEU A 7 0.87 4.26 1.73
N ASN A 8 1.85 4.43 0.84
CA ASN A 8 1.65 4.11 -0.59
C ASN A 8 1.65 2.60 -0.87
N CYS A 9 2.48 1.84 -0.18
CA CYS A 9 2.77 0.45 -0.53
C CYS A 9 2.25 -0.59 0.46
N GLY A 10 1.89 -0.19 1.68
CA GLY A 10 1.53 -1.13 2.76
C GLY A 10 2.66 -2.07 3.18
N SER A 11 3.90 -1.78 2.82
CA SER A 11 5.05 -2.67 2.98
C SER A 11 5.44 -2.90 4.44
N CYS A 12 6.05 -4.06 4.72
CA CYS A 12 6.62 -4.31 6.04
C CYS A 12 7.98 -3.61 6.22
N ALA A 13 8.39 -3.44 7.49
CA ALA A 13 9.64 -2.79 7.86
C ALA A 13 10.87 -3.44 7.21
N ALA A 14 10.91 -4.77 7.15
CA ALA A 14 12.03 -5.51 6.57
C ALA A 14 12.20 -5.19 5.08
N THR A 15 11.09 -5.14 4.32
CA THR A 15 11.09 -4.79 2.90
C THR A 15 11.58 -3.36 2.68
N VAL A 16 11.03 -2.39 3.43
CA VAL A 16 11.43 -0.98 3.32
C VAL A 16 12.92 -0.78 3.57
N ARG A 17 13.47 -1.47 4.56
CA ARG A 17 14.89 -1.39 4.89
C ARG A 17 15.82 -1.99 3.83
N ALA A 18 15.32 -2.93 3.03
CA ALA A 18 16.10 -3.64 2.02
C ALA A 18 16.09 -2.98 0.63
N ILE A 19 15.23 -1.98 0.40
CA ILE A 19 15.12 -1.31 -0.90
C ILE A 19 16.41 -0.53 -1.20
N GLN A 20 16.93 -0.73 -2.41
CA GLN A 20 18.06 0.00 -2.95
C GLN A 20 17.59 1.09 -3.94
N ILE A 21 18.44 2.06 -4.23
CA ILE A 21 18.13 3.16 -5.18
C ILE A 21 17.74 2.57 -6.54
N ARG A 22 18.45 1.55 -7.02
CA ARG A 22 18.18 0.86 -8.30
C ARG A 22 16.85 0.12 -8.36
N ASP A 23 16.20 -0.09 -7.22
CA ASP A 23 14.91 -0.78 -7.18
C ASP A 23 13.73 0.13 -7.46
N VAL A 24 13.96 1.44 -7.61
CA VAL A 24 12.93 2.43 -7.88
C VAL A 24 13.01 2.89 -9.33
N ASP A 25 11.97 2.62 -10.08
CA ASP A 25 11.78 3.14 -11.43
C ASP A 25 10.74 4.28 -11.40
N LEU A 26 11.24 5.52 -11.36
CA LEU A 26 10.39 6.71 -11.35
C LEU A 26 9.75 7.00 -12.72
N GLY A 27 10.34 6.48 -13.81
CA GLY A 27 9.79 6.60 -15.16
C GLY A 27 8.62 5.65 -15.38
N GLY A 28 8.81 4.38 -14.98
CA GLY A 28 7.77 3.36 -15.01
C GLY A 28 6.76 3.45 -13.85
N GLY A 29 7.03 4.30 -12.83
CA GLY A 29 6.14 4.48 -11.69
C GLY A 29 6.01 3.24 -10.79
N VAL A 30 7.11 2.50 -10.62
CA VAL A 30 7.11 1.25 -9.84
C VAL A 30 8.32 1.13 -8.92
N VAL A 31 8.20 0.27 -7.92
CA VAL A 31 9.32 -0.18 -7.09
C VAL A 31 9.38 -1.71 -7.08
N PHE A 32 10.59 -2.25 -7.15
CA PHE A 32 10.86 -3.69 -7.16
C PHE A 32 11.29 -4.17 -5.78
N TYR A 33 10.52 -5.06 -5.17
CA TYR A 33 10.91 -5.73 -3.92
C TYR A 33 11.63 -7.02 -4.25
N ARG A 34 12.97 -6.99 -4.27
CA ARG A 34 13.81 -8.15 -4.60
C ARG A 34 13.93 -9.14 -3.44
N HIS A 35 13.85 -8.65 -2.20
CA HIS A 35 14.02 -9.43 -0.97
C HIS A 35 12.68 -9.61 -0.26
N THR A 36 11.81 -10.45 -0.81
CA THR A 36 10.54 -10.82 -0.17
C THR A 36 10.68 -12.16 0.57
N LYS A 37 9.81 -12.42 1.55
CA LYS A 37 9.78 -13.71 2.28
C LYS A 37 9.67 -14.92 1.34
N ASN A 38 9.03 -14.75 0.19
CA ASN A 38 8.78 -15.82 -0.79
C ASN A 38 9.86 -15.91 -1.87
N ARG A 39 10.97 -15.18 -1.75
CA ARG A 39 12.08 -15.10 -2.73
C ARG A 39 11.65 -14.74 -4.16
N LYS A 40 10.45 -14.21 -4.34
CA LYS A 40 9.93 -13.73 -5.63
C LYS A 40 10.02 -12.21 -5.65
N THR A 41 10.53 -11.66 -6.74
CA THR A 41 10.49 -10.21 -6.96
C THR A 41 9.04 -9.78 -7.08
N GLN A 42 8.67 -8.74 -6.36
CA GLN A 42 7.34 -8.15 -6.39
C GLN A 42 7.45 -6.73 -6.95
N VAL A 43 6.56 -6.40 -7.87
CA VAL A 43 6.46 -5.07 -8.48
C VAL A 43 5.30 -4.33 -7.84
N ILE A 44 5.58 -3.18 -7.23
CA ILE A 44 4.58 -2.36 -6.54
C ILE A 44 4.44 -1.02 -7.25
N PRO A 45 3.22 -0.61 -7.62
CA PRO A 45 2.98 0.68 -8.25
C PRO A 45 3.19 1.84 -7.25
N LEU A 46 3.66 2.95 -7.78
CA LEU A 46 3.81 4.22 -7.08
C LEU A 46 2.77 5.21 -7.60
N CYS A 47 1.98 5.79 -6.72
CA CYS A 47 1.06 6.86 -7.11
C CYS A 47 1.84 8.15 -7.47
N SER A 48 1.23 9.02 -8.30
CA SER A 48 1.87 10.25 -8.75
C SER A 48 2.43 11.13 -7.61
N PRO A 49 1.73 11.32 -6.47
CA PRO A 49 2.30 12.02 -5.33
C PRO A 49 3.56 11.36 -4.77
N MET A 50 3.59 10.00 -4.72
CA MET A 50 4.76 9.28 -4.22
C MET A 50 5.95 9.41 -5.15
N ILE A 51 5.73 9.38 -6.47
CA ILE A 51 6.77 9.61 -7.49
C ILE A 51 7.38 11.01 -7.31
N ALA A 52 6.56 12.04 -7.12
CA ALA A 52 7.03 13.41 -6.88
C ALA A 52 7.90 13.50 -5.62
N ILE A 53 7.43 12.90 -4.51
CA ILE A 53 8.15 12.86 -3.23
C ILE A 53 9.47 12.10 -3.37
N LEU A 54 9.50 10.96 -4.07
CA LEU A 54 10.73 10.19 -4.29
C LEU A 54 11.73 10.91 -5.19
N ARG A 55 11.24 11.64 -6.20
CA ARG A 55 12.10 12.47 -7.07
C ARG A 55 12.78 13.59 -6.29
N GLU A 56 12.02 14.27 -5.43
CA GLU A 56 12.58 15.28 -4.55
C GLU A 56 13.60 14.68 -3.56
N TYR A 57 13.21 13.59 -2.90
CA TYR A 57 14.10 12.88 -1.98
C TYR A 57 15.40 12.44 -2.64
N GLY A 58 15.35 11.91 -3.87
CA GLY A 58 16.53 11.47 -4.61
C GLY A 58 17.55 12.56 -4.83
N ARG A 59 17.12 13.83 -4.97
CA ARG A 59 18.03 14.98 -5.10
C ARG A 59 18.87 15.22 -3.84
N TYR A 60 18.30 14.95 -2.65
CA TYR A 60 19.02 15.09 -1.38
C TYR A 60 19.76 13.82 -1.00
N ARG A 61 19.19 12.65 -1.34
CA ARG A 61 19.76 11.36 -0.96
C ARG A 61 21.08 11.10 -1.67
N GLY A 62 21.14 11.38 -2.97
CA GLY A 62 22.28 11.01 -3.80
C GLY A 62 22.63 9.52 -3.69
N GLY A 63 23.87 9.16 -4.01
CA GLY A 63 24.43 7.81 -3.82
C GLY A 63 24.39 6.95 -5.07
N GLU A 64 24.96 5.75 -4.92
CA GLU A 64 25.10 4.77 -6.00
C GLU A 64 23.83 3.89 -6.13
N PRO A 65 23.56 3.28 -7.29
CA PRO A 65 22.39 2.44 -7.50
C PRO A 65 22.24 1.29 -6.48
N THR A 66 23.34 0.79 -5.91
CA THR A 66 23.35 -0.31 -4.92
C THR A 66 23.15 0.15 -3.49
N ASP A 67 23.17 1.45 -3.24
CA ASP A 67 22.94 2.00 -1.89
C ASP A 67 21.51 1.81 -1.46
N TYR A 68 21.31 1.72 -0.14
CA TYR A 68 19.95 1.65 0.40
C TYR A 68 19.19 2.94 0.16
N LEU A 69 17.97 2.83 -0.36
CA LEU A 69 17.10 4.01 -0.58
C LEU A 69 16.87 4.77 0.73
N PHE A 70 16.57 4.03 1.80
CA PHE A 70 16.41 4.56 3.15
C PHE A 70 17.56 4.08 4.02
N CYS A 71 18.41 4.98 4.43
CA CYS A 71 19.65 4.68 5.14
C CYS A 71 19.80 5.51 6.41
N THR A 72 20.83 5.18 7.20
CA THR A 72 21.31 6.02 8.29
C THR A 72 22.03 7.26 7.75
N GLU A 73 22.38 8.20 8.61
CA GLU A 73 23.19 9.36 8.25
C GLU A 73 24.56 8.98 7.64
N THR A 74 25.08 7.80 7.98
CA THR A 74 26.33 7.26 7.43
C THR A 74 26.15 6.42 6.17
N GLY A 75 24.93 6.38 5.59
CA GLY A 75 24.63 5.63 4.37
C GLY A 75 24.38 4.13 4.57
N THR A 76 24.50 3.61 5.80
CA THR A 76 24.31 2.17 6.09
C THR A 76 22.82 1.80 6.20
N GLN A 77 22.52 0.50 6.11
CA GLN A 77 21.16 0.00 6.26
C GLN A 77 20.56 0.36 7.62
N LEU A 78 19.31 0.83 7.61
CA LEU A 78 18.56 1.05 8.84
C LEU A 78 18.39 -0.27 9.60
N THR A 79 18.66 -0.28 10.90
CA THR A 79 18.28 -1.41 11.76
C THR A 79 16.76 -1.42 11.95
N GLU A 80 16.20 -2.60 12.26
CA GLU A 80 14.76 -2.68 12.52
C GLU A 80 14.36 -1.82 13.71
N ASN A 81 15.13 -1.87 14.77
CA ASN A 81 14.89 -1.07 15.97
C ASN A 81 15.03 0.42 15.70
N GLY A 82 16.08 0.83 14.96
CA GLY A 82 16.30 2.24 14.56
C GLY A 82 15.13 2.79 13.76
N LEU A 83 14.62 2.04 12.78
CA LEU A 83 13.45 2.43 12.00
C LEU A 83 12.21 2.57 12.88
N ARG A 84 11.94 1.57 13.73
CA ARG A 84 10.78 1.59 14.66
C ARG A 84 10.83 2.77 15.61
N GLN A 85 11.98 3.03 16.22
CA GLN A 85 12.16 4.17 17.14
C GLN A 85 12.02 5.51 16.43
N SER A 86 12.54 5.65 15.21
CA SER A 86 12.44 6.91 14.45
C SER A 86 10.99 7.22 14.08
N ILE A 87 10.23 6.21 13.65
CA ILE A 87 8.79 6.37 13.37
C ILE A 87 8.02 6.66 14.65
N ALA A 88 8.31 5.95 15.75
CA ALA A 88 7.64 6.19 17.03
C ALA A 88 7.85 7.61 17.52
N ARG A 89 9.10 8.11 17.51
CA ARG A 89 9.43 9.50 17.88
C ARG A 89 8.71 10.53 17.01
N TYR A 90 8.65 10.29 15.70
CA TYR A 90 7.95 11.18 14.78
C TYR A 90 6.44 11.19 15.08
N ASN A 91 5.81 10.03 15.21
CA ASN A 91 4.39 9.92 15.51
C ASN A 91 4.02 10.58 16.84
N THR A 92 4.83 10.39 17.89
CA THR A 92 4.64 11.03 19.20
C THR A 92 4.69 12.56 19.07
N ARG A 93 5.66 13.10 18.32
CA ARG A 93 5.72 14.56 18.06
C ARG A 93 4.50 15.08 17.30
N CYS A 94 3.89 14.26 16.47
CA CYS A 94 2.66 14.59 15.75
C CYS A 94 1.38 14.32 16.56
N GLY A 95 1.48 13.98 17.85
CA GLY A 95 0.32 13.69 18.71
C GLY A 95 -0.33 12.33 18.45
N VAL A 96 0.31 11.43 17.69
CA VAL A 96 -0.20 10.09 17.39
C VAL A 96 0.17 9.13 18.52
N GLN A 97 -0.82 8.62 19.24
CA GLN A 97 -0.61 7.72 20.39
C GLN A 97 -0.11 6.33 19.98
N LYS A 98 -0.67 5.77 18.89
CA LYS A 98 -0.29 4.43 18.38
C LYS A 98 0.86 4.55 17.40
N THR A 99 2.05 4.10 17.80
CA THR A 99 3.30 4.33 17.06
C THR A 99 3.86 3.11 16.33
N SER A 100 3.15 1.98 16.34
CA SER A 100 3.64 0.76 15.67
C SER A 100 3.69 0.91 14.16
N ILE A 101 4.82 0.49 13.56
CA ILE A 101 5.01 0.50 12.10
C ILE A 101 3.99 -0.40 11.36
N HIS A 102 3.51 -1.49 11.99
CA HIS A 102 2.49 -2.35 11.40
C HIS A 102 1.14 -1.65 11.18
N LEU A 103 0.86 -0.58 11.93
CA LEU A 103 -0.37 0.19 11.75
C LEU A 103 -0.45 0.87 10.37
N PHE A 104 0.69 1.17 9.73
CA PHE A 104 0.68 1.70 8.36
C PHE A 104 0.18 0.65 7.36
N CYS A 105 0.56 -0.62 7.54
CA CYS A 105 0.05 -1.72 6.73
C CYS A 105 -1.47 -1.92 6.94
N HIS A 106 -1.94 -1.87 8.19
CA HIS A 106 -3.37 -1.91 8.51
C HIS A 106 -4.13 -0.72 7.91
N THR A 107 -3.56 0.49 8.04
CA THR A 107 -4.15 1.70 7.48
C THR A 107 -4.24 1.63 5.96
N PHE A 108 -3.16 1.21 5.29
CA PHE A 108 -3.13 0.99 3.86
C PHE A 108 -4.22 0.00 3.43
N ALA A 109 -4.24 -1.18 4.05
CA ALA A 109 -5.18 -2.24 3.70
C ALA A 109 -6.64 -1.80 3.88
N ARG A 110 -6.97 -1.15 5.02
CA ARG A 110 -8.31 -0.65 5.27
C ARG A 110 -8.73 0.42 4.26
N LYS A 111 -7.85 1.43 4.04
CA LYS A 111 -8.16 2.50 3.08
C LYS A 111 -8.29 1.96 1.67
N TYR A 112 -7.43 1.03 1.26
CA TYR A 112 -7.49 0.39 -0.04
C TYR A 112 -8.84 -0.33 -0.26
N LEU A 113 -9.26 -1.15 0.71
CA LEU A 113 -10.49 -1.94 0.61
C LEU A 113 -11.76 -1.08 0.74
N ILE A 114 -11.81 -0.22 1.77
CA ILE A 114 -13.05 0.45 2.17
C ILE A 114 -13.20 1.81 1.50
N ASP A 115 -12.14 2.63 1.53
CA ASP A 115 -12.24 4.01 1.03
C ASP A 115 -12.05 4.08 -0.49
N CYS A 116 -11.19 3.22 -1.05
CA CYS A 116 -10.87 3.19 -2.48
C CYS A 116 -11.64 2.11 -3.26
N GLY A 117 -12.35 1.20 -2.59
CA GLY A 117 -13.10 0.13 -3.24
C GLY A 117 -12.23 -0.94 -3.91
N GLY A 118 -11.00 -1.13 -3.42
CA GLY A 118 -10.09 -2.14 -3.94
C GLY A 118 -10.50 -3.56 -3.55
N ASP A 119 -10.06 -4.55 -4.33
CA ASP A 119 -10.37 -5.94 -4.07
C ASP A 119 -9.30 -6.65 -3.21
N ALA A 120 -9.72 -7.72 -2.49
CA ALA A 120 -8.85 -8.44 -1.56
C ALA A 120 -7.74 -9.24 -2.25
N PHE A 121 -7.92 -9.69 -3.49
CA PHE A 121 -6.88 -10.45 -4.22
C PHE A 121 -5.76 -9.53 -4.69
N THR A 122 -6.11 -8.34 -5.18
CA THR A 122 -5.12 -7.30 -5.51
C THR A 122 -4.40 -6.84 -4.26
N LEU A 123 -5.11 -6.62 -3.14
CA LEU A 123 -4.49 -6.30 -1.85
C LEU A 123 -3.51 -7.39 -1.41
N GLN A 124 -3.89 -8.67 -1.54
CA GLN A 124 -3.00 -9.79 -1.23
C GLN A 124 -1.69 -9.72 -2.03
N LYS A 125 -1.78 -9.43 -3.32
CA LYS A 125 -0.60 -9.26 -4.19
C LYS A 125 0.24 -8.06 -3.77
N LEU A 126 -0.38 -6.92 -3.49
CA LEU A 126 0.32 -5.70 -3.06
C LEU A 126 1.06 -5.90 -1.73
N LEU A 127 0.47 -6.63 -0.78
CA LEU A 127 1.09 -6.92 0.52
C LEU A 127 2.09 -8.09 0.46
N GLY A 128 2.14 -8.84 -0.65
CA GLY A 128 3.03 -10.00 -0.81
C GLY A 128 2.63 -11.19 0.08
N HIS A 129 1.36 -11.32 0.45
CA HIS A 129 0.88 -12.44 1.26
C HIS A 129 0.74 -13.71 0.43
N SER A 130 1.37 -14.79 0.86
CA SER A 130 1.29 -16.10 0.20
C SER A 130 -0.09 -16.75 0.33
N ALA A 131 -0.81 -16.46 1.43
CA ALA A 131 -2.13 -16.99 1.70
C ALA A 131 -3.15 -15.86 1.89
N LEU A 132 -4.35 -16.02 1.31
CA LEU A 132 -5.45 -15.08 1.48
C LEU A 132 -5.90 -14.96 2.95
N ALA A 133 -5.74 -16.05 3.73
CA ALA A 133 -6.02 -16.04 5.16
C ALA A 133 -5.28 -14.93 5.91
N THR A 134 -4.03 -14.62 5.53
CA THR A 134 -3.27 -13.50 6.11
C THR A 134 -3.92 -12.16 5.77
N THR A 135 -4.46 -12.02 4.56
CA THR A 135 -5.15 -10.79 4.13
C THR A 135 -6.51 -10.63 4.81
N LYS A 136 -7.18 -11.73 5.18
CA LYS A 136 -8.47 -11.70 5.90
C LYS A 136 -8.43 -10.88 7.20
N HIS A 137 -7.31 -10.85 7.91
CA HIS A 137 -7.16 -10.01 9.11
C HIS A 137 -7.34 -8.51 8.83
N TYR A 138 -7.09 -8.10 7.59
CA TYR A 138 -7.29 -6.71 7.13
C TYR A 138 -8.66 -6.49 6.50
N CYS A 139 -9.33 -7.60 6.12
CA CYS A 139 -10.65 -7.58 5.50
C CYS A 139 -11.79 -7.70 6.52
N ALA A 140 -11.52 -7.52 7.83
CA ALA A 140 -12.56 -7.47 8.85
C ALA A 140 -13.46 -6.27 8.56
N ILE A 141 -14.50 -6.51 7.78
CA ILE A 141 -15.49 -5.52 7.37
C ILE A 141 -16.57 -5.52 8.46
N TYR A 142 -16.80 -4.37 9.07
CA TYR A 142 -17.92 -4.16 9.97
C TYR A 142 -19.19 -3.91 9.15
N ASP A 143 -20.37 -4.20 9.71
CA ASP A 143 -21.66 -4.00 9.02
C ASP A 143 -21.82 -2.57 8.49
N ALA A 144 -21.34 -1.57 9.21
CA ALA A 144 -21.33 -0.17 8.76
C ALA A 144 -20.46 0.08 7.55
N ASP A 145 -19.40 -0.71 7.33
CA ASP A 145 -18.54 -0.61 6.16
C ASP A 145 -19.18 -1.29 4.92
N LEU A 146 -20.03 -2.30 5.12
CA LEU A 146 -20.74 -2.98 4.02
C LEU A 146 -21.72 -2.05 3.29
N THR A 147 -22.35 -1.14 3.99
CA THR A 147 -23.29 -0.17 3.39
C THR A 147 -22.57 1.00 2.73
N LYS A 148 -21.32 1.25 3.13
CA LYS A 148 -20.51 2.34 2.60
C LYS A 148 -20.15 2.06 1.14
N ASN A 149 -20.52 2.99 0.26
CA ASN A 149 -20.25 2.88 -1.18
C ASN A 149 -20.93 1.68 -1.89
N TYR A 150 -21.98 1.06 -1.28
CA TYR A 150 -22.63 -0.11 -1.88
C TYR A 150 -23.14 0.17 -3.31
N ASP A 151 -23.61 1.39 -3.59
CA ASP A 151 -24.07 1.76 -4.92
C ASP A 151 -22.97 1.65 -5.99
N ASN A 152 -21.70 1.82 -5.62
CA ASN A 152 -20.58 1.64 -6.54
C ASN A 152 -20.34 0.16 -6.92
N PHE A 153 -20.83 -0.77 -6.10
CA PHE A 153 -20.66 -2.21 -6.31
C PHE A 153 -21.97 -2.90 -6.72
N SER A 154 -23.12 -2.20 -6.61
CA SER A 154 -24.41 -2.77 -6.96
C SER A 154 -24.58 -2.84 -8.48
N PRO A 155 -24.74 -4.05 -9.09
CA PRO A 155 -25.00 -4.18 -10.51
C PRO A 155 -26.24 -3.40 -10.94
N LEU A 156 -27.26 -3.38 -10.08
CA LEU A 156 -28.51 -2.63 -10.37
C LEU A 156 -28.29 -1.13 -10.44
N ALA A 157 -27.50 -0.56 -9.51
CA ALA A 157 -27.17 0.84 -9.50
C ALA A 157 -26.38 1.24 -10.76
N GLN A 158 -25.40 0.42 -11.14
CA GLN A 158 -24.59 0.65 -12.34
C GLN A 158 -25.41 0.52 -13.64
N MET A 159 -26.31 -0.46 -13.71
CA MET A 159 -27.22 -0.61 -14.86
C MET A 159 -28.14 0.60 -15.01
N LYS A 160 -28.65 1.18 -13.92
CA LYS A 160 -29.45 2.41 -13.96
C LYS A 160 -28.62 3.62 -14.39
N ALA A 161 -27.39 3.75 -13.89
CA ALA A 161 -26.48 4.82 -14.27
C ALA A 161 -26.11 4.77 -15.77
N SER A 162 -26.00 3.57 -16.36
CA SER A 162 -25.73 3.35 -17.79
C SER A 162 -26.96 3.47 -18.68
N GLY A 163 -28.16 3.77 -18.13
CA GLY A 163 -29.42 3.85 -18.88
C GLY A 163 -29.92 2.50 -19.40
N ALA A 164 -29.35 1.39 -19.00
CA ALA A 164 -29.77 0.05 -19.43
C ALA A 164 -31.13 -0.32 -18.83
N LYS A 165 -32.13 -0.57 -19.70
CA LYS A 165 -33.43 -1.08 -19.27
C LYS A 165 -33.36 -2.60 -19.09
N ILE A 166 -33.73 -3.08 -17.91
CA ILE A 166 -33.89 -4.51 -17.66
C ILE A 166 -35.13 -4.98 -18.43
N LYS A 167 -34.90 -5.75 -19.50
CA LYS A 167 -35.99 -6.42 -20.20
C LYS A 167 -36.35 -7.71 -19.46
N MET A 168 -37.46 -7.75 -18.78
CA MET A 168 -38.02 -9.02 -18.28
C MET A 168 -38.61 -9.77 -19.48
N ALA A 169 -38.15 -11.01 -19.69
CA ALA A 169 -38.78 -11.91 -20.64
C ALA A 169 -40.25 -12.14 -20.19
N ALA A 170 -41.20 -11.82 -21.04
CA ALA A 170 -42.59 -12.18 -20.78
C ALA A 170 -42.68 -13.72 -20.73
N ARG A 171 -43.13 -14.28 -19.60
CA ARG A 171 -43.50 -15.70 -19.54
C ARG A 171 -44.67 -15.88 -20.52
N GLY A 172 -44.43 -16.54 -21.65
CA GLY A 172 -45.50 -17.02 -22.50
C GLY A 172 -46.45 -17.90 -21.68
N ARG A 173 -47.74 -17.60 -21.82
CA ARG A 173 -48.83 -18.48 -21.34
C ARG A 173 -48.89 -19.72 -22.18
#